data_a6908baabd755609a7d494bee56bd2be
#
_entry.id   a6908baabd755609a7d494bee56bd2be
#
_cell.length_a   1.000
_cell.length_b   1.000
_cell.length_c   1.000
_cell.angle_alpha   90.00
_cell.angle_beta   90.00
_cell.angle_gamma   90.00
#
_symmetry.space_group_name_H-M   'P 1'
#
loop_
_entity.id
_entity.type
_entity.pdbx_description
1 polymer ?
#
loop_
_entity_poly.entity_id
_entity_poly.type
_entity_poly.pdbx_seq_one_letter_code
_entity_poly.pdbx_strand_id
1 'polypeptide(L)'
;PVENNWLVALAHGHFHFAEDRDQRSSPIYPQEVADAGCHYLALGHWDRHVDVSQGSVTAVYSGCPLGPIGSPGAGEVTVVDLDPQTGVSYRQVAIN
;
A
#
# COMPACT_ATOMS: atom_id res chain seq x y z
N PRO A 1 15.45 5.59 6.52
CA PRO A 1 14.80 6.88 6.25
C PRO A 1 15.68 8.03 6.71
N VAL A 2 15.48 9.18 6.11
CA VAL A 2 16.24 10.38 6.45
C VAL A 2 15.64 10.98 7.73
N GLU A 3 16.50 11.33 8.69
CA GLU A 3 16.08 11.91 9.94
C GLU A 3 15.36 13.26 9.69
N ASN A 4 14.26 13.47 10.40
CA ASN A 4 13.42 14.68 10.33
C ASN A 4 12.69 14.86 9.00
N ASN A 5 12.66 13.83 8.18
CA ASN A 5 11.92 13.84 6.93
C ASN A 5 11.10 12.56 6.79
N TRP A 6 9.99 12.67 6.08
CA TRP A 6 9.21 11.50 5.70
C TRP A 6 9.62 11.05 4.31
N LEU A 7 9.85 9.76 4.17
CA LEU A 7 10.15 9.17 2.87
C LEU A 7 8.96 8.32 2.45
N VAL A 8 8.30 8.76 1.38
CA VAL A 8 7.15 8.08 0.81
C VAL A 8 7.54 7.58 -0.57
N ALA A 9 7.27 6.32 -0.85
CA ALA A 9 7.57 5.72 -2.13
C ALA A 9 6.28 5.25 -2.80
N LEU A 10 6.31 5.20 -4.12
CA LEU A 10 5.20 4.73 -4.95
C LEU A 10 5.70 3.57 -5.80
N ALA A 11 4.90 2.53 -5.90
CA ALA A 11 5.25 1.38 -6.72
C ALA A 11 3.99 0.73 -7.28
N HIS A 12 4.17 -0.02 -8.36
CA HIS A 12 3.10 -0.79 -8.98
C HIS A 12 3.59 -2.22 -9.14
N GLY A 13 2.84 -3.18 -8.65
CA GLY A 13 3.20 -4.58 -8.78
C GLY A 13 2.29 -5.49 -7.96
N HIS A 14 2.47 -6.78 -8.15
CA HIS A 14 1.68 -7.81 -7.49
C HIS A 14 2.42 -8.32 -6.24
N PHE A 15 1.89 -8.03 -5.05
CA PHE A 15 2.48 -8.52 -3.81
C PHE A 15 2.32 -10.04 -3.74
N HIS A 16 3.44 -10.72 -3.49
CA HIS A 16 3.49 -12.17 -3.50
C HIS A 16 3.35 -12.70 -2.08
N PHE A 17 2.14 -13.12 -1.70
CA PHE A 17 1.91 -13.75 -0.40
C PHE A 17 2.60 -15.11 -0.35
N ALA A 18 2.89 -15.59 0.85
CA ALA A 18 3.64 -16.84 1.04
C ALA A 18 3.05 -18.04 0.30
N GLU A 19 1.73 -18.08 0.18
CA GLU A 19 1.03 -19.19 -0.47
C GLU A 19 0.65 -18.89 -1.92
N ASP A 20 1.02 -17.73 -2.41
CA ASP A 20 0.67 -17.30 -3.76
C ASP A 20 1.55 -18.01 -4.78
N ARG A 21 0.91 -18.64 -5.76
CA ARG A 21 1.61 -19.34 -6.84
C ARG A 21 1.47 -18.64 -8.17
N ASP A 22 0.88 -17.47 -8.17
CA ASP A 22 0.67 -16.67 -9.37
C ASP A 22 2.00 -16.05 -9.80
N GLN A 23 2.42 -16.30 -11.02
CA GLN A 23 3.69 -15.83 -11.59
C GLN A 23 3.49 -14.57 -12.42
N ARG A 24 2.74 -13.63 -11.90
CA ARG A 24 2.51 -12.38 -12.60
C ARG A 24 3.78 -11.56 -12.76
N SER A 25 3.80 -10.70 -13.78
CA SER A 25 4.90 -9.77 -13.96
C SER A 25 4.94 -8.75 -12.81
N SER A 26 6.13 -8.23 -12.56
CA SER A 26 6.38 -7.24 -11.51
C SER A 26 5.96 -7.74 -10.12
N PRO A 27 6.45 -8.90 -9.69
CA PRO A 27 6.15 -9.38 -8.35
C PRO A 27 6.86 -8.53 -7.29
N ILE A 28 6.19 -8.36 -6.14
CA ILE A 28 6.74 -7.67 -4.98
C ILE A 28 6.73 -8.66 -3.84
N TYR A 29 7.89 -8.92 -3.26
CA TYR A 29 8.02 -9.90 -2.17
C TYR A 29 8.06 -9.22 -0.81
N PRO A 30 7.58 -9.89 0.27
CA PRO A 30 7.57 -9.30 1.61
C PRO A 30 8.90 -8.71 2.05
N GLN A 31 10.00 -9.41 1.76
CA GLN A 31 11.33 -8.93 2.16
C GLN A 31 11.69 -7.63 1.44
N GLU A 32 11.27 -7.48 0.19
CA GLU A 32 11.51 -6.25 -0.56
C GLU A 32 10.78 -5.07 0.08
N VAL A 33 9.55 -5.29 0.56
CA VAL A 33 8.81 -4.26 1.27
C VAL A 33 9.51 -3.90 2.57
N ALA A 34 9.92 -4.90 3.34
CA ALA A 34 10.63 -4.68 4.60
C ALA A 34 11.92 -3.88 4.40
N ASP A 35 12.60 -4.10 3.29
CA ASP A 35 13.89 -3.47 2.98
C ASP A 35 13.76 -2.17 2.18
N ALA A 36 12.56 -1.71 1.93
CA ALA A 36 12.33 -0.55 1.04
C ALA A 36 12.94 0.75 1.57
N GLY A 37 13.15 0.85 2.89
CA GLY A 37 13.79 2.03 3.48
C GLY A 37 12.93 3.27 3.51
N CYS A 38 11.62 3.13 3.32
CA CYS A 38 10.69 4.24 3.37
C CYS A 38 9.74 4.09 4.57
N HIS A 39 9.05 5.17 4.91
CA HIS A 39 8.06 5.14 5.98
C HIS A 39 6.72 4.59 5.45
N TYR A 40 6.35 5.00 4.25
CA TYR A 40 5.10 4.58 3.64
C TYR A 40 5.33 4.21 2.18
N LEU A 41 4.81 3.08 1.77
CA LEU A 41 4.88 2.59 0.39
C LEU A 41 3.46 2.50 -0.14
N ALA A 42 3.14 3.38 -1.10
CA ALA A 42 1.84 3.37 -1.76
C ALA A 42 1.90 2.46 -2.97
N LEU A 43 1.02 1.48 -3.01
CA LEU A 43 1.04 0.43 -4.03
C LEU A 43 -0.20 0.49 -4.91
N GLY A 44 0.00 0.24 -6.20
CA GLY A 44 -1.06 0.07 -7.17
C GLY A 44 -0.95 -1.27 -7.87
N HIS A 45 -2.03 -1.78 -8.34
CA HIS A 45 -2.19 -3.01 -9.11
C HIS A 45 -3.56 -3.64 -8.83
N TRP A 46 -3.92 -3.77 -7.54
CA TRP A 46 -5.22 -4.35 -7.17
C TRP A 46 -6.27 -3.26 -7.08
N ASP A 47 -7.52 -3.63 -7.40
CA ASP A 47 -8.65 -2.72 -7.41
C ASP A 47 -9.33 -2.57 -6.05
N ARG A 48 -8.76 -3.16 -5.00
CA ARG A 48 -9.28 -3.08 -3.64
C ARG A 48 -8.15 -2.85 -2.64
N HIS A 49 -8.55 -2.39 -1.45
CA HIS A 49 -7.60 -2.13 -0.38
C HIS A 49 -6.98 -3.41 0.17
N VAL A 50 -5.66 -3.43 0.29
CA VAL A 50 -4.94 -4.53 0.94
C VAL A 50 -3.74 -3.94 1.68
N ASP A 51 -3.59 -4.30 2.94
CA ASP A 51 -2.42 -3.91 3.74
C ASP A 51 -1.39 -5.02 3.67
N VAL A 52 -0.21 -4.68 3.18
CA VAL A 52 0.92 -5.61 3.06
C VAL A 52 2.16 -5.09 3.80
N SER A 53 1.94 -4.32 4.86
CA SER A 53 3.02 -3.75 5.65
C SER A 53 3.98 -4.81 6.16
N GLN A 54 5.28 -4.49 6.17
CA GLN A 54 6.34 -5.39 6.59
C GLN A 54 7.35 -4.61 7.44
N GLY A 55 7.72 -5.16 8.59
CA GLY A 55 8.70 -4.52 9.46
C GLY A 55 8.27 -3.12 9.85
N SER A 56 9.11 -2.15 9.59
CA SER A 56 8.83 -0.74 9.89
C SER A 56 8.21 0.02 8.72
N VAL A 57 7.91 -0.67 7.62
CA VAL A 57 7.34 -0.05 6.42
C VAL A 57 5.84 -0.30 6.37
N THR A 58 5.06 0.77 6.37
CA THR A 58 3.62 0.69 6.13
C THR A 58 3.40 0.68 4.62
N ALA A 59 2.80 -0.40 4.10
CA ALA A 59 2.62 -0.59 2.67
C ALA A 59 1.18 -0.99 2.38
N VAL A 60 0.53 -0.26 1.49
CA VAL A 60 -0.91 -0.40 1.27
C VAL A 60 -1.27 -0.26 -0.20
N TYR A 61 -2.10 -1.17 -0.67
CA TYR A 61 -2.83 -1.01 -1.93
C TYR A 61 -4.09 -0.22 -1.61
N SER A 62 -4.23 0.96 -2.21
CA SER A 62 -5.32 1.88 -1.89
C SER A 62 -6.68 1.42 -2.42
N GLY A 63 -6.69 0.62 -3.46
CA GLY A 63 -7.92 0.27 -4.14
C GLY A 63 -8.23 1.22 -5.29
N CYS A 64 -9.45 1.19 -5.77
CA CYS A 64 -9.88 1.97 -6.92
C CYS A 64 -10.87 3.05 -6.49
N PRO A 65 -10.63 4.32 -6.82
CA PRO A 65 -11.56 5.39 -6.44
C PRO A 65 -12.92 5.29 -7.14
N LEU A 66 -12.98 4.55 -8.25
CA LEU A 66 -14.24 4.33 -8.96
C LEU A 66 -14.97 3.06 -8.51
N GLY A 67 -14.37 2.31 -7.62
CA GLY A 67 -14.88 1.04 -7.14
C GLY A 67 -14.22 -0.16 -7.80
N PRO A 68 -14.16 -1.30 -7.12
CA PRO A 68 -13.59 -2.51 -7.71
C PRO A 68 -14.48 -3.08 -8.80
N ILE A 69 -13.90 -3.94 -9.63
CA ILE A 69 -14.66 -4.64 -10.68
C ILE A 69 -15.78 -5.42 -10.01
N GLY A 70 -17.00 -5.23 -10.50
CA GLY A 70 -18.19 -5.86 -9.94
C GLY A 70 -18.89 -5.05 -8.86
N SER A 71 -18.31 -3.93 -8.44
CA SER A 71 -18.92 -3.04 -7.45
C SER A 71 -18.69 -1.58 -7.80
N PRO A 72 -19.15 -1.15 -9.00
CA PRO A 72 -18.95 0.25 -9.40
C PRO A 72 -19.67 1.18 -8.43
N GLY A 73 -19.05 2.29 -8.12
CA GLY A 73 -19.59 3.26 -7.17
C GLY A 73 -19.19 2.99 -5.73
N ALA A 74 -18.56 1.86 -5.44
CA ALA A 74 -18.06 1.53 -4.11
C ALA A 74 -16.58 1.90 -4.00
N GLY A 75 -16.19 3.06 -4.50
CA GLY A 75 -14.82 3.52 -4.51
C GLY A 75 -14.35 4.01 -3.16
N GLU A 76 -13.05 3.96 -2.97
CA GLU A 76 -12.43 4.46 -1.74
C GLU A 76 -11.03 4.95 -2.02
N VAL A 77 -10.53 5.78 -1.12
CA VAL A 77 -9.14 6.26 -1.15
C VAL A 77 -8.52 6.04 0.21
N THR A 78 -7.21 5.99 0.25
CA THR A 78 -6.45 5.86 1.49
C THR A 78 -5.94 7.24 1.87
N VAL A 79 -6.26 7.67 3.09
CA VAL A 79 -5.71 8.89 3.67
C VAL A 79 -4.63 8.49 4.65
N VAL A 80 -3.43 9.02 4.47
CA VAL A 80 -2.27 8.66 5.28
C VAL A 80 -1.87 9.83 6.15
N ASP A 81 -1.69 9.57 7.43
CA ASP A 81 -1.23 10.57 8.39
C ASP A 81 0.21 10.26 8.79
N LEU A 82 1.07 11.25 8.65
CA LEU A 82 2.49 11.13 9.00
C LEU A 82 2.73 12.03 10.21
N ASP A 83 2.81 11.43 11.38
CA ASP A 83 2.93 12.16 12.64
C ASP A 83 4.28 11.83 13.29
N PRO A 84 5.12 12.85 13.58
CA PRO A 84 6.45 12.59 14.15
C PRO A 84 6.42 11.93 15.53
N GLN A 85 5.30 11.96 16.23
CA GLN A 85 5.19 11.34 17.55
C GLN A 85 4.56 9.95 17.48
N THR A 86 3.55 9.76 16.63
CA THR A 86 2.80 8.50 16.56
C THR A 86 3.18 7.63 15.36
N GLY A 87 3.93 8.18 14.40
CA GLY A 87 4.36 7.44 13.22
C GLY A 87 3.38 7.51 12.08
N VAL A 88 3.34 6.43 11.29
CA VAL A 88 2.48 6.34 10.11
C VAL A 88 1.18 5.64 10.48
N SER A 89 0.07 6.24 10.11
CA SER A 89 -1.25 5.60 10.21
C SER A 89 -2.04 5.91 8.95
N TYR A 90 -3.06 5.13 8.68
CA TYR A 90 -3.89 5.37 7.51
C TYR A 90 -5.32 4.95 7.78
N ARG A 91 -6.22 5.45 6.94
CA ARG A 91 -7.62 5.04 6.97
C ARG A 91 -8.18 5.05 5.55
N GLN A 92 -9.14 4.20 5.30
CA GLN A 92 -9.86 4.18 4.04
C GLN A 92 -11.06 5.11 4.14
N VAL A 93 -11.29 5.90 3.10
CA VAL A 93 -12.41 6.83 3.03
C VAL A 93 -13.22 6.51 1.79
N ALA A 94 -14.50 6.25 1.99
CA ALA A 94 -15.41 5.99 0.87
C ALA A 94 -15.67 7.28 0.11
N ILE A 95 -15.65 7.16 -1.23
CA ILE A 95 -15.99 8.26 -2.12
C ILE A 95 -16.98 7.73 -3.15
N ASN A 96 -18.08 8.47 -3.37
CA ASN A 96 -19.07 8.11 -4.36
C ASN A 96 -19.98 9.30 -4.71
#